data_0a91d51ab32661fba3bb136b2de76160
#
_entry.id   0a91d51ab32661fba3bb136b2de76160
#
_cell.length_a   1.000
_cell.length_b   1.000
_cell.length_c   1.000
_cell.angle_alpha   90.00
_cell.angle_beta   90.00
_cell.angle_gamma   90.00
#
_symmetry.space_group_name_H-M   'P 1'
#
loop_
_entity.id
_entity.type
_entity.pdbx_description
1 polymer ?
#
loop_
_entity_poly.entity_id
_entity_poly.type
_entity_poly.pdbx_seq_one_letter_code
_entity_poly.pdbx_strand_id
1 'polypeptide(L)'
;VTVVFQPHLFSRTRAFAQRFADALAHADHVVVTDIYPAREDPIEGVDSGLIVAHLPRAQWIPDMHEAARLAARQTGEHGIVMTMGAGSITQCADDVLDEWRNGDVQ
;
A
#
# COMPACT_ATOMS: atom_id res chain seq x y z
N VAL A 1 11.70 6.91 -1.58
CA VAL A 1 10.74 6.39 -0.61
C VAL A 1 9.65 5.63 -1.33
N THR A 2 9.39 4.41 -0.89
CA THR A 2 8.27 3.60 -1.37
C THR A 2 7.22 3.52 -0.25
N VAL A 3 5.97 3.81 -0.58
CA VAL A 3 4.86 3.75 0.37
C VAL A 3 4.01 2.54 0.05
N VAL A 4 3.72 1.74 1.08
CA VAL A 4 2.68 0.70 1.03
C VAL A 4 1.49 1.25 1.80
N PHE A 5 0.40 1.52 1.09
CA PHE A 5 -0.79 2.15 1.66
C PHE A 5 -1.96 1.17 1.70
N GLN A 6 -2.52 0.98 2.89
CA GLN A 6 -3.75 0.24 3.09
C GLN A 6 -4.89 1.23 3.35
N PRO A 7 -5.82 1.40 2.41
CA PRO A 7 -6.97 2.27 2.65
C PRO A 7 -7.83 1.73 3.80
N HIS A 8 -8.41 2.63 4.56
CA HIS A 8 -9.26 2.29 5.70
C HIS A 8 -10.68 2.70 5.42
N LEU A 9 -11.59 1.75 5.43
CA LEU A 9 -13.02 1.87 5.17
C LEU A 9 -13.36 2.18 3.71
N PHE A 10 -14.41 1.52 3.22
CA PHE A 10 -14.90 1.75 1.86
C PHE A 10 -15.46 3.17 1.69
N SER A 11 -16.22 3.63 2.69
CA SER A 11 -16.80 4.97 2.63
C SER A 11 -15.76 6.06 2.58
N ARG A 12 -14.68 5.92 3.37
CA ARG A 12 -13.59 6.90 3.38
C ARG A 12 -12.82 6.88 2.08
N THR A 13 -12.59 5.69 1.53
CA THR A 13 -11.90 5.55 0.24
C THR A 13 -12.69 6.23 -0.86
N ARG A 14 -14.01 6.02 -0.91
CA ARG A 14 -14.88 6.68 -1.90
C ARG A 14 -14.84 8.20 -1.77
N ALA A 15 -14.91 8.69 -0.53
CA ALA A 15 -14.99 10.13 -0.29
C ALA A 15 -13.68 10.87 -0.56
N PHE A 16 -12.52 10.21 -0.32
CA PHE A 16 -11.23 10.87 -0.28
C PHE A 16 -10.19 10.29 -1.24
N ALA A 17 -10.62 9.46 -2.21
CA ALA A 17 -9.68 8.79 -3.12
C ALA A 17 -8.70 9.77 -3.79
N GLN A 18 -9.20 10.91 -4.27
CA GLN A 18 -8.36 11.92 -4.91
C GLN A 18 -7.35 12.52 -3.93
N ARG A 19 -7.78 12.79 -2.70
CA ARG A 19 -6.88 13.35 -1.68
C ARG A 19 -5.80 12.37 -1.28
N PHE A 20 -6.14 11.08 -1.15
CA PHE A 20 -5.15 10.05 -0.89
C PHE A 20 -4.13 9.99 -2.02
N ALA A 21 -4.61 10.02 -3.26
CA ALA A 21 -3.72 9.98 -4.42
C ALA A 21 -2.80 11.20 -4.45
N ASP A 22 -3.33 12.38 -4.18
CA ASP A 22 -2.52 13.61 -4.18
C ASP A 22 -1.41 13.54 -3.12
N ALA A 23 -1.73 13.04 -1.93
CA ALA A 23 -0.74 12.89 -0.87
C ALA A 23 0.31 11.83 -1.22
N LEU A 24 -0.12 10.70 -1.77
CA LEU A 24 0.77 9.60 -2.14
C LEU A 24 1.67 9.93 -3.33
N ALA A 25 1.27 10.89 -4.16
CA ALA A 25 2.04 11.29 -5.35
C ALA A 25 3.43 11.83 -5.00
N HIS A 26 3.67 12.20 -3.75
CA HIS A 26 4.98 12.66 -3.29
C HIS A 26 5.99 11.51 -3.10
N ALA A 27 5.54 10.27 -3.06
CA ALA A 27 6.44 9.12 -2.95
C ALA A 27 7.00 8.74 -4.33
N ASP A 28 8.15 8.11 -4.33
CA ASP A 28 8.77 7.62 -5.58
C ASP A 28 8.01 6.43 -6.15
N HIS A 29 7.58 5.52 -5.27
CA HIS A 29 6.79 4.35 -5.63
C HIS A 29 5.65 4.21 -4.64
N VAL A 30 4.49 3.78 -5.14
CA VAL A 30 3.30 3.56 -4.31
C VAL A 30 2.73 2.18 -4.62
N VAL A 31 2.52 1.39 -3.58
CA VAL A 31 1.81 0.11 -3.68
C VAL A 31 0.58 0.21 -2.78
N VAL A 32 -0.59 0.01 -3.35
CA VAL A 32 -1.86 0.12 -2.64
C VAL A 32 -2.42 -1.29 -2.44
N THR A 33 -2.80 -1.61 -1.21
CA THR A 33 -3.42 -2.90 -0.89
C THR A 33 -4.94 -2.80 -0.96
N ASP A 34 -5.62 -3.91 -0.73
CA ASP A 34 -7.07 -3.88 -0.60
C ASP A 34 -7.47 -3.05 0.62
N ILE A 35 -8.70 -2.56 0.58
CA ILE A 35 -9.27 -1.74 1.65
C ILE A 35 -9.44 -2.59 2.91
N TYR A 36 -9.03 -2.04 4.06
CA TYR A 36 -9.31 -2.62 5.36
C TYR A 36 -10.73 -2.21 5.77
N PRO A 37 -11.68 -3.17 5.80
CA PRO A 37 -13.09 -2.80 5.96
C PRO A 37 -13.49 -2.50 7.41
N ALA A 38 -12.68 -2.93 8.39
CA ALA A 38 -13.05 -2.87 9.80
C ALA A 38 -14.42 -3.56 10.01
N ARG A 39 -15.44 -2.80 10.38
CA ARG A 39 -16.80 -3.34 10.55
C ARG A 39 -17.76 -2.92 9.44
N GLU A 40 -17.23 -2.30 8.41
CA GLU A 40 -18.04 -1.78 7.33
C GLU A 40 -18.27 -2.87 6.27
N ASP A 41 -19.48 -2.94 5.72
CA ASP A 41 -19.76 -3.81 4.60
C ASP A 41 -19.14 -3.22 3.32
N PRO A 42 -18.71 -4.09 2.37
CA PRO A 42 -18.23 -3.60 1.09
C PRO A 42 -19.28 -2.76 0.37
N ILE A 43 -18.82 -1.69 -0.28
CA ILE A 43 -19.67 -0.83 -1.10
C ILE A 43 -19.43 -1.16 -2.57
N GLU A 44 -20.48 -1.44 -3.30
CA GLU A 44 -20.37 -1.78 -4.72
C GLU A 44 -19.66 -0.67 -5.49
N GLY A 45 -18.70 -1.07 -6.31
CA GLY A 45 -17.92 -0.13 -7.12
C GLY A 45 -16.80 0.58 -6.37
N VAL A 46 -16.62 0.29 -5.08
CA VAL A 46 -15.57 0.93 -4.27
C VAL A 46 -14.48 -0.08 -3.95
N ASP A 47 -13.28 0.18 -4.42
CA ASP A 47 -12.08 -0.60 -4.14
C ASP A 47 -10.86 0.31 -4.25
N SER A 48 -9.69 -0.26 -4.05
CA SER A 48 -8.44 0.50 -4.12
C SER A 48 -8.16 1.06 -5.51
N GLY A 49 -8.82 0.56 -6.53
CA GLY A 49 -8.73 1.08 -7.89
C GLY A 49 -9.14 2.54 -7.99
N LEU A 50 -10.02 3.02 -7.09
CA LEU A 50 -10.40 4.43 -7.06
C LEU A 50 -9.20 5.34 -6.78
N ILE A 51 -8.27 4.89 -5.94
CA ILE A 51 -7.05 5.64 -5.63
C ILE A 51 -6.04 5.48 -6.76
N VAL A 52 -5.82 4.25 -7.21
CA VAL A 52 -4.84 3.93 -8.25
C VAL A 52 -5.18 4.63 -9.57
N ALA A 53 -6.47 4.85 -9.85
CA ALA A 53 -6.90 5.56 -11.06
C ALA A 53 -6.33 6.98 -11.14
N HIS A 54 -6.00 7.60 -10.00
CA HIS A 54 -5.40 8.93 -9.95
C HIS A 54 -3.88 8.90 -9.81
N LEU A 55 -3.27 7.71 -9.80
CA LEU A 55 -1.83 7.52 -9.62
C LEU A 55 -1.32 6.55 -10.69
N PRO A 56 -1.01 7.00 -11.92
CA PRO A 56 -0.66 6.11 -13.03
C PRO A 56 0.52 5.17 -12.74
N ARG A 57 1.40 5.54 -11.82
CA ARG A 57 2.58 4.73 -11.46
C ARG A 57 2.35 3.83 -10.26
N ALA A 58 1.21 3.93 -9.60
CA ALA A 58 0.90 3.09 -8.45
C ALA A 58 0.53 1.68 -8.90
N GLN A 59 0.82 0.72 -8.03
CA GLN A 59 0.45 -0.68 -8.24
C GLN A 59 -0.54 -1.08 -7.17
N TRP A 60 -1.56 -1.82 -7.57
CA TRP A 60 -2.55 -2.35 -6.65
C TRP A 60 -2.26 -3.83 -6.43
N ILE A 61 -1.77 -4.17 -5.25
CA ILE A 61 -1.48 -5.54 -4.84
C ILE A 61 -2.41 -5.85 -3.67
N PRO A 62 -3.46 -6.66 -3.86
CA PRO A 62 -4.48 -6.89 -2.83
C PRO A 62 -3.93 -7.38 -1.50
N ASP A 63 -3.02 -8.35 -1.52
CA ASP A 63 -2.44 -8.90 -0.30
C ASP A 63 -1.35 -7.97 0.24
N MET A 64 -1.52 -7.50 1.48
CA MET A 64 -0.58 -6.57 2.09
C MET A 64 0.83 -7.17 2.27
N HIS A 65 0.95 -8.48 2.50
CA HIS A 65 2.25 -9.12 2.65
C HIS A 65 3.00 -9.15 1.32
N GLU A 66 2.31 -9.45 0.23
CA GLU A 66 2.90 -9.41 -1.10
C GLU A 66 3.24 -7.98 -1.50
N ALA A 67 2.38 -7.02 -1.14
CA ALA A 67 2.62 -5.60 -1.41
C ALA A 67 3.90 -5.13 -0.71
N ALA A 68 4.09 -5.54 0.55
CA ALA A 68 5.28 -5.17 1.32
C ALA A 68 6.54 -5.77 0.70
N ARG A 69 6.49 -7.03 0.26
CA ARG A 69 7.64 -7.67 -0.39
C ARG A 69 8.00 -7.01 -1.70
N LEU A 70 6.99 -6.66 -2.50
CA LEU A 70 7.21 -5.93 -3.75
C LEU A 70 7.87 -4.58 -3.49
N ALA A 71 7.36 -3.83 -2.51
CA ALA A 71 7.92 -2.54 -2.12
C ALA A 71 9.39 -2.67 -1.69
N ALA A 72 9.70 -3.72 -0.92
CA ALA A 72 11.07 -3.98 -0.48
C ALA A 72 12.00 -4.24 -1.67
N ARG A 73 11.53 -5.05 -2.63
CA ARG A 73 12.34 -5.35 -3.83
C ARG A 73 12.57 -4.10 -4.68
N GLN A 74 11.55 -3.26 -4.83
CA GLN A 74 11.66 -2.04 -5.64
C GLN A 74 12.59 -1.01 -5.01
N THR A 75 12.58 -0.94 -3.67
CA THR A 75 13.32 0.09 -2.94
C THR A 75 14.77 -0.32 -2.68
N GLY A 76 15.01 -1.61 -2.42
CA GLY A 76 16.30 -2.10 -1.98
C GLY A 76 16.56 -1.72 -0.51
N GLU A 77 17.56 -2.38 0.09
CA GLU A 77 17.82 -2.24 1.54
C GLU A 77 18.34 -0.87 1.95
N HIS A 78 18.85 -0.09 1.00
CA HIS A 78 19.36 1.26 1.28
C HIS A 78 18.29 2.34 1.12
N GLY A 79 17.09 1.96 0.70
CA GLY A 79 15.98 2.89 0.58
C GLY A 79 15.08 2.88 1.80
N ILE A 80 13.96 3.59 1.70
CA ILE A 80 12.98 3.68 2.78
C ILE A 80 11.66 3.12 2.29
N VAL A 81 11.12 2.16 3.03
CA VAL A 81 9.76 1.65 2.83
C VAL A 81 8.90 2.11 3.99
N MET A 82 7.83 2.83 3.69
CA MET A 82 6.91 3.34 4.68
C MET A 82 5.57 2.63 4.55
N THR A 83 5.08 2.02 5.62
CA THR A 83 3.75 1.42 5.65
C THR A 83 2.77 2.38 6.28
N MET A 84 1.66 2.62 5.62
CA MET A 84 0.65 3.57 6.06
C MET A 84 -0.73 2.93 6.05
N GLY A 85 -1.46 3.10 7.13
CA GLY A 85 -2.81 2.58 7.26
C GLY A 85 -3.20 2.42 8.72
N ALA A 86 -4.48 2.18 8.95
CA ALA A 86 -5.02 2.06 10.29
C ALA A 86 -5.34 0.62 10.70
N GLY A 87 -5.07 -0.35 9.85
CA GLY A 87 -5.34 -1.74 10.12
C GLY A 87 -4.08 -2.54 10.41
N SER A 88 -4.04 -3.75 9.89
CA SER A 88 -2.95 -4.69 10.11
C SER A 88 -1.70 -4.42 9.28
N ILE A 89 -1.69 -3.37 8.47
CA ILE A 89 -0.56 -3.05 7.58
C ILE A 89 0.76 -2.88 8.35
N THR A 90 0.71 -2.46 9.61
CA THR A 90 1.90 -2.30 10.44
C THR A 90 2.65 -3.61 10.66
N GLN A 91 1.97 -4.74 10.53
CA GLN A 91 2.60 -6.07 10.64
C GLN A 91 3.51 -6.38 9.46
N CYS A 92 3.38 -5.64 8.37
CA CYS A 92 4.13 -5.90 7.14
C CYS A 92 5.58 -5.44 7.21
N ALA A 93 5.99 -4.73 8.26
CA ALA A 93 7.39 -4.34 8.42
C ALA A 93 8.31 -5.56 8.43
N ASP A 94 7.89 -6.65 9.05
CA ASP A 94 8.66 -7.90 9.07
C ASP A 94 8.83 -8.49 7.66
N ASP A 95 7.80 -8.38 6.82
CA ASP A 95 7.88 -8.85 5.44
C ASP A 95 8.94 -8.09 4.65
N VAL A 96 9.04 -6.79 4.86
CA VAL A 96 10.06 -5.95 4.21
C VAL A 96 11.46 -6.39 4.65
N LEU A 97 11.65 -6.57 5.95
CA LEU A 97 12.95 -6.99 6.49
C LEU A 97 13.33 -8.37 6.00
N ASP A 98 12.38 -9.31 5.96
CA ASP A 98 12.64 -10.66 5.49
C ASP A 98 13.03 -10.66 4.01
N GLU A 99 12.37 -9.86 3.18
CA GLU A 99 12.69 -9.75 1.76
C GLU A 99 14.11 -9.22 1.56
N TRP A 100 14.51 -8.21 2.32
CA TRP A 100 15.86 -7.66 2.24
C TRP A 100 16.91 -8.65 2.69
N ARG A 101 16.65 -9.39 3.78
CA ARG A 101 17.57 -10.43 4.25
C ARG A 101 17.74 -11.54 3.24
N ASN A 102 16.65 -11.99 2.63
CA ASN A 102 16.71 -13.05 1.61
C ASN A 102 17.47 -12.60 0.36
N GLY A 103 17.34 -11.34 -0.01
CA GLY A 103 18.08 -10.75 -1.10
C GLY A 103 19.58 -10.73 -0.84
N ASP A 104 20.00 -10.50 0.40
CA ASP A 104 21.40 -10.45 0.79
C ASP A 104 22.07 -11.81 0.76
N VAL A 105 21.31 -12.89 0.90
CA VAL A 105 21.83 -14.25 0.93
C VAL A 105 22.09 -14.79 -0.48
N GLN A 106 21.48 -14.19 -1.46
CA GLN A 106 21.64 -14.59 -2.85
C GLN A 106 22.83 -13.89 -3.50
#